data_827cbdcbe005c981e1e2572f50a23cb8
#
_entry.id   827cbdcbe005c981e1e2572f50a23cb8
#
_cell.length_a   1.000
_cell.length_b   1.000
_cell.length_c   1.000
_cell.angle_alpha   90.00
_cell.angle_beta   90.00
_cell.angle_gamma   90.00
#
_symmetry.space_group_name_H-M   'P 1'
#
loop_
_entity.id
_entity.type
_entity.pdbx_description
1 polymer ?
#
loop_
_entity_poly.entity_id
_entity_poly.type
_entity_poly.pdbx_seq_one_letter_code
_entity_poly.pdbx_strand_id
1 'polypeptide(L)'
;MAKIGHVHLKVSDLKISEEFYKVLGFKVSERVHNYLFMTFGKEHHDLALQEIPNAAQPSENMVGLYHFAIELENLRELANIYFKLKKYNIKFTPIDHGISKAIYLSDPDGNGIEIYVDTRNESKNWKGISNFMSEEEFEQYLKDKKST
;
A
#
# COMPACT_ATOMS: atom_id res chain seq x y z
N MET A 1 -10.05 -0.66 -23.19
CA MET A 1 -8.91 -0.09 -22.42
C MET A 1 -8.37 -1.17 -21.51
N ALA A 2 -7.05 -1.39 -21.45
CA ALA A 2 -6.44 -2.37 -20.56
C ALA A 2 -6.17 -1.73 -19.19
N LYS A 3 -6.23 -2.52 -18.11
CA LYS A 3 -5.83 -2.16 -16.76
C LYS A 3 -5.08 -3.33 -16.11
N ILE A 4 -4.31 -3.06 -15.06
CA ILE A 4 -3.79 -4.13 -14.20
C ILE A 4 -4.97 -4.69 -13.41
N GLY A 5 -5.21 -6.00 -13.53
CA GLY A 5 -6.38 -6.65 -12.92
C GLY A 5 -6.18 -6.95 -11.44
N HIS A 6 -5.03 -7.51 -11.09
CA HIS A 6 -4.66 -7.85 -9.72
C HIS A 6 -3.14 -8.00 -9.58
N VAL A 7 -2.68 -8.06 -8.32
CA VAL A 7 -1.32 -8.43 -7.96
C VAL A 7 -1.35 -9.79 -7.26
N HIS A 8 -0.41 -10.67 -7.58
CA HIS A 8 -0.28 -11.99 -6.94
C HIS A 8 1.05 -12.06 -6.20
N LEU A 9 0.99 -12.24 -4.89
CA LEU A 9 2.14 -12.30 -3.99
C LEU A 9 2.28 -13.70 -3.40
N LYS A 10 3.53 -14.12 -3.19
CA LYS A 10 3.88 -15.26 -2.34
C LYS A 10 4.13 -14.74 -0.94
N VAL A 11 3.58 -15.42 0.06
CA VAL A 11 3.68 -15.07 1.47
C VAL A 11 4.02 -16.30 2.29
N SER A 12 4.64 -16.11 3.43
CA SER A 12 5.05 -17.23 4.30
C SER A 12 3.90 -17.76 5.16
N ASP A 13 2.92 -16.91 5.50
CA ASP A 13 1.78 -17.22 6.36
C ASP A 13 0.56 -16.41 5.93
N LEU A 14 -0.49 -17.10 5.48
CA LEU A 14 -1.72 -16.46 5.01
C LEU A 14 -2.47 -15.73 6.13
N LYS A 15 -2.43 -16.23 7.37
CA LYS A 15 -3.15 -15.61 8.49
C LYS A 15 -2.53 -14.27 8.87
N ILE A 16 -1.21 -14.23 8.97
CA ILE A 16 -0.46 -12.99 9.27
C ILE A 16 -0.67 -11.98 8.14
N SER A 17 -0.55 -12.42 6.90
CA SER A 17 -0.76 -11.56 5.73
C SER A 17 -2.19 -11.02 5.63
N GLU A 18 -3.20 -11.85 5.92
CA GLU A 18 -4.59 -11.42 5.95
C GLU A 18 -4.83 -10.29 6.96
N GLU A 19 -4.34 -10.46 8.20
CA GLU A 19 -4.48 -9.44 9.24
C GLU A 19 -3.84 -8.13 8.82
N PHE A 20 -2.66 -8.20 8.20
CA PHE A 20 -1.97 -7.02 7.67
C PHE A 20 -2.77 -6.32 6.56
N TYR A 21 -3.18 -7.05 5.53
CA TYR A 21 -3.90 -6.45 4.39
C TYR A 21 -5.29 -5.94 4.77
N LYS A 22 -5.94 -6.50 5.80
CA LYS A 22 -7.17 -5.94 6.38
C LYS A 22 -6.97 -4.55 6.99
N VAL A 23 -5.80 -4.29 7.58
CA VAL A 23 -5.48 -2.93 8.08
C VAL A 23 -5.46 -1.92 6.94
N LEU A 24 -4.99 -2.33 5.75
CA LEU A 24 -4.96 -1.50 4.54
C LEU A 24 -6.34 -1.34 3.87
N GLY A 25 -7.36 -2.04 4.35
CA GLY A 25 -8.74 -1.91 3.86
C GLY A 25 -9.21 -3.04 2.93
N PHE A 26 -8.37 -4.03 2.67
CA PHE A 26 -8.80 -5.21 1.91
C PHE A 26 -9.80 -6.07 2.71
N LYS A 27 -10.68 -6.73 1.98
CA LYS A 27 -11.62 -7.73 2.49
C LYS A 27 -11.37 -9.07 1.81
N VAL A 28 -11.57 -10.16 2.53
CA VAL A 28 -11.50 -11.50 1.93
C VAL A 28 -12.67 -11.70 0.99
N SER A 29 -12.39 -12.07 -0.26
CA SER A 29 -13.40 -12.50 -1.22
C SER A 29 -13.51 -14.02 -1.30
N GLU A 30 -12.39 -14.74 -1.28
CA GLU A 30 -12.39 -16.20 -1.38
C GLU A 30 -11.13 -16.83 -0.74
N ARG A 31 -11.27 -18.09 -0.30
CA ARG A 31 -10.16 -18.94 0.17
C ARG A 31 -10.21 -20.27 -0.56
N VAL A 32 -9.07 -20.67 -1.12
CA VAL A 32 -8.94 -21.96 -1.81
C VAL A 32 -7.58 -22.57 -1.48
N HIS A 33 -7.56 -23.65 -0.73
CA HIS A 33 -6.32 -24.33 -0.31
C HIS A 33 -5.31 -23.37 0.35
N ASN A 34 -4.15 -23.20 -0.26
CA ASN A 34 -3.08 -22.28 0.17
C ASN A 34 -3.15 -20.89 -0.51
N TYR A 35 -4.33 -20.50 -1.00
CA TYR A 35 -4.58 -19.19 -1.60
C TYR A 35 -5.61 -18.39 -0.82
N LEU A 36 -5.39 -17.09 -0.75
CA LEU A 36 -6.32 -16.10 -0.23
C LEU A 36 -6.52 -15.00 -1.27
N PHE A 37 -7.76 -14.75 -1.64
CA PHE A 37 -8.14 -13.67 -2.55
C PHE A 37 -8.77 -12.53 -1.76
N MET A 38 -8.31 -11.31 -2.00
CA MET A 38 -8.75 -10.12 -1.26
C MET A 38 -9.10 -8.99 -2.23
N THR A 39 -10.05 -8.14 -1.82
CA THR A 39 -10.59 -7.07 -2.66
C THR A 39 -10.88 -5.81 -1.87
N PHE A 40 -10.91 -4.67 -2.56
CA PHE A 40 -11.50 -3.42 -2.06
C PHE A 40 -13.01 -3.35 -2.27
N GLY A 41 -13.62 -4.34 -2.95
CA GLY A 41 -15.06 -4.54 -3.08
C GLY A 41 -15.66 -4.31 -4.46
N LYS A 42 -14.87 -3.84 -5.44
CA LYS A 42 -15.32 -3.64 -6.82
C LYS A 42 -15.04 -4.86 -7.70
N GLU A 43 -13.85 -5.38 -7.62
CA GLU A 43 -13.41 -6.55 -8.38
C GLU A 43 -13.59 -7.83 -7.55
N HIS A 44 -13.59 -9.01 -8.19
CA HIS A 44 -13.56 -10.27 -7.44
C HIS A 44 -12.36 -10.32 -6.50
N HIS A 45 -11.18 -9.92 -6.99
CA HIS A 45 -9.99 -9.72 -6.19
C HIS A 45 -9.06 -8.70 -6.84
N ASP A 46 -8.43 -7.89 -6.02
CA ASP A 46 -7.36 -6.96 -6.38
C ASP A 46 -6.00 -7.53 -5.98
N LEU A 47 -6.01 -8.45 -5.00
CA LEU A 47 -4.84 -9.10 -4.44
C LEU A 47 -5.08 -10.60 -4.29
N ALA A 48 -4.14 -11.40 -4.78
CA ALA A 48 -4.05 -12.83 -4.53
C ALA A 48 -2.81 -13.11 -3.68
N LEU A 49 -2.96 -13.88 -2.62
CA LEU A 49 -1.88 -14.33 -1.76
C LEU A 49 -1.76 -15.86 -1.87
N GLN A 50 -0.54 -16.35 -2.07
CA GLN A 50 -0.23 -17.78 -2.08
C GLN A 50 0.74 -18.09 -0.94
N GLU A 51 0.35 -18.98 -0.04
CA GLU A 51 1.23 -19.42 1.03
C GLU A 51 2.32 -20.35 0.50
N ILE A 52 3.56 -19.99 0.80
CA ILE A 52 4.76 -20.81 0.56
C ILE A 52 5.48 -20.99 1.89
N PRO A 53 5.20 -22.06 2.63
CA PRO A 53 5.86 -22.31 3.92
C PRO A 53 7.38 -22.37 3.78
N ASN A 54 8.10 -21.76 4.71
CA ASN A 54 9.56 -21.70 4.72
C ASN A 54 10.20 -21.02 3.49
N ALA A 55 9.46 -20.16 2.77
CA ALA A 55 10.01 -19.40 1.66
C ALA A 55 11.10 -18.42 2.14
N ALA A 56 12.11 -18.20 1.30
CA ALA A 56 13.12 -17.20 1.55
C ALA A 56 12.51 -15.79 1.37
N GLN A 57 12.93 -14.84 2.21
CA GLN A 57 12.57 -13.45 2.08
C GLN A 57 13.21 -12.83 0.83
N PRO A 58 12.57 -11.83 0.15
CA PRO A 58 13.17 -11.13 -0.95
C PRO A 58 14.45 -10.39 -0.49
N SER A 59 15.43 -10.33 -1.38
CA SER A 59 16.69 -9.61 -1.15
C SER A 59 16.70 -8.32 -1.95
N GLU A 60 17.31 -7.26 -1.42
CA GLU A 60 17.45 -5.96 -2.09
C GLU A 60 18.17 -6.04 -3.44
N ASN A 61 19.05 -7.05 -3.63
CA ASN A 61 19.84 -7.24 -4.85
C ASN A 61 19.19 -8.22 -5.84
N MET A 62 17.94 -8.58 -5.67
CA MET A 62 17.23 -9.47 -6.58
C MET A 62 16.39 -8.70 -7.57
N VAL A 63 16.40 -9.14 -8.82
CA VAL A 63 15.44 -8.67 -9.83
C VAL A 63 14.06 -9.17 -9.45
N GLY A 64 13.05 -8.27 -9.49
CA GLY A 64 11.67 -8.62 -9.16
C GLY A 64 10.79 -7.39 -9.00
N LEU A 65 9.66 -7.57 -8.35
CA LEU A 65 8.75 -6.47 -8.01
C LEU A 65 9.36 -5.62 -6.89
N TYR A 66 9.56 -4.32 -7.14
CA TYR A 66 10.00 -3.38 -6.11
C TYR A 66 8.86 -3.04 -5.15
N HIS A 67 7.74 -2.62 -5.70
CA HIS A 67 6.47 -2.44 -4.98
C HIS A 67 5.29 -2.51 -5.95
N PHE A 68 4.10 -2.70 -5.43
CA PHE A 68 2.85 -2.37 -6.11
C PHE A 68 2.21 -1.16 -5.44
N ALA A 69 1.43 -0.40 -6.21
CA ALA A 69 0.83 0.85 -5.72
C ALA A 69 -0.69 0.74 -5.60
N ILE A 70 -1.22 1.27 -4.50
CA ILE A 70 -2.64 1.42 -4.21
C ILE A 70 -2.99 2.90 -4.33
N GLU A 71 -3.77 3.25 -5.34
CA GLU A 71 -4.29 4.61 -5.50
C GLU A 71 -5.58 4.78 -4.68
N LEU A 72 -5.61 5.80 -3.85
CA LEU A 72 -6.78 6.18 -3.07
C LEU A 72 -7.49 7.38 -3.73
N GLU A 73 -8.80 7.46 -3.56
CA GLU A 73 -9.60 8.52 -4.18
C GLU A 73 -9.31 9.91 -3.60
N ASN A 74 -8.92 9.98 -2.32
CA ASN A 74 -8.76 11.27 -1.65
C ASN A 74 -7.86 11.21 -0.41
N LEU A 75 -7.43 12.38 0.05
CA LEU A 75 -6.57 12.53 1.22
C LEU A 75 -7.20 12.06 2.54
N ARG A 76 -8.53 11.99 2.63
CA ARG A 76 -9.21 11.46 3.83
C ARG A 76 -8.94 9.97 3.98
N GLU A 77 -8.98 9.23 2.87
CA GLU A 77 -8.64 7.80 2.87
C GLU A 77 -7.17 7.57 3.23
N LEU A 78 -6.27 8.39 2.69
CA LEU A 78 -4.85 8.34 3.03
C LEU A 78 -4.62 8.63 4.52
N ALA A 79 -5.29 9.64 5.08
CA ALA A 79 -5.24 9.94 6.51
C ALA A 79 -5.77 8.78 7.37
N ASN A 80 -6.86 8.14 6.95
CA ASN A 80 -7.43 7.00 7.66
C ASN A 80 -6.45 5.82 7.70
N ILE A 81 -5.78 5.53 6.59
CA ILE A 81 -4.75 4.48 6.54
C ILE A 81 -3.54 4.88 7.39
N TYR A 82 -3.05 6.11 7.27
CA TYR A 82 -1.94 6.63 8.07
C TYR A 82 -2.16 6.40 9.57
N PHE A 83 -3.32 6.80 10.11
CA PHE A 83 -3.61 6.62 11.53
C PHE A 83 -3.82 5.15 11.93
N LYS A 84 -4.32 4.31 11.03
CA LYS A 84 -4.37 2.87 11.26
C LYS A 84 -2.97 2.26 11.36
N LEU A 85 -2.07 2.61 10.44
CA LEU A 85 -0.69 2.14 10.48
C LEU A 85 0.00 2.52 11.81
N LYS A 86 -0.17 3.75 12.28
CA LYS A 86 0.31 4.18 13.60
C LYS A 86 -0.31 3.36 14.74
N LYS A 87 -1.61 3.17 14.72
CA LYS A 87 -2.34 2.40 15.75
C LYS A 87 -1.84 0.96 15.87
N TYR A 88 -1.51 0.33 14.75
CA TYR A 88 -1.04 -1.06 14.69
C TYR A 88 0.49 -1.18 14.73
N ASN A 89 1.22 -0.07 14.96
CA ASN A 89 2.69 -0.01 14.99
C ASN A 89 3.34 -0.58 13.71
N ILE A 90 2.71 -0.39 12.56
CA ILE A 90 3.27 -0.77 11.26
C ILE A 90 4.21 0.34 10.81
N LYS A 91 5.45 -0.01 10.47
CA LYS A 91 6.45 0.94 9.98
C LYS A 91 6.11 1.40 8.56
N PHE A 92 6.27 2.68 8.31
CA PHE A 92 6.03 3.28 6.99
C PHE A 92 6.88 4.56 6.83
N THR A 93 6.99 5.03 5.60
CA THR A 93 7.70 6.26 5.25
C THR A 93 6.82 7.15 4.38
N PRO A 94 6.45 8.37 4.84
CA PRO A 94 5.75 9.33 4.01
C PRO A 94 6.67 9.95 2.97
N ILE A 95 6.19 10.08 1.73
CA ILE A 95 6.94 10.63 0.58
C ILE A 95 6.08 11.65 -0.17
N ASP A 96 6.70 12.76 -0.54
CA ASP A 96 6.17 13.76 -1.45
C ASP A 96 6.82 13.63 -2.82
N HIS A 97 6.05 13.20 -3.81
CA HIS A 97 6.48 13.17 -5.21
C HIS A 97 6.11 14.44 -5.99
N GLY A 98 5.49 15.43 -5.35
CA GLY A 98 4.89 16.58 -6.01
C GLY A 98 3.55 16.22 -6.68
N ILE A 99 3.56 15.29 -7.63
CA ILE A 99 2.36 14.80 -8.32
C ILE A 99 1.51 13.82 -7.49
N SER A 100 2.04 13.31 -6.39
CA SER A 100 1.33 12.44 -5.46
C SER A 100 1.89 12.60 -4.04
N LYS A 101 1.04 12.30 -3.06
CA LYS A 101 1.44 12.12 -1.66
C LYS A 101 1.29 10.64 -1.33
N ALA A 102 2.36 10.04 -0.86
CA ALA A 102 2.47 8.59 -0.69
C ALA A 102 2.95 8.16 0.69
N ILE A 103 2.60 6.94 1.04
CA ILE A 103 3.14 6.19 2.16
C ILE A 103 3.76 4.92 1.60
N TYR A 104 5.04 4.69 1.89
CA TYR A 104 5.76 3.46 1.53
C TYR A 104 5.90 2.56 2.74
N LEU A 105 5.60 1.28 2.55
CA LEU A 105 5.73 0.26 3.58
C LEU A 105 6.02 -1.10 2.96
N SER A 106 6.26 -2.10 3.81
CA SER A 106 6.39 -3.49 3.38
C SER A 106 5.37 -4.35 4.12
N ASP A 107 4.91 -5.40 3.46
CA ASP A 107 4.13 -6.43 4.13
C ASP A 107 5.02 -7.28 5.06
N PRO A 108 4.46 -8.22 5.86
CA PRO A 108 5.24 -9.06 6.77
C PRO A 108 6.34 -9.90 6.10
N ASP A 109 6.23 -10.18 4.81
CA ASP A 109 7.21 -10.92 4.02
C ASP A 109 8.18 -10.03 3.24
N GLY A 110 8.12 -8.70 3.42
CA GLY A 110 9.00 -7.75 2.76
C GLY A 110 8.56 -7.34 1.35
N ASN A 111 7.34 -7.68 0.91
CA ASN A 111 6.81 -7.17 -0.35
C ASN A 111 6.52 -5.68 -0.23
N GLY A 112 7.07 -4.87 -1.14
CA GLY A 112 6.92 -3.42 -1.13
C GLY A 112 5.50 -2.97 -1.52
N ILE A 113 5.00 -1.94 -0.84
CA ILE A 113 3.70 -1.35 -1.07
C ILE A 113 3.84 0.17 -1.07
N GLU A 114 3.27 0.82 -2.08
CA GLU A 114 3.00 2.25 -2.09
C GLU A 114 1.51 2.50 -1.93
N ILE A 115 1.12 3.41 -1.06
CA ILE A 115 -0.27 3.86 -0.92
C ILE A 115 -0.29 5.36 -1.16
N TYR A 116 -0.99 5.84 -2.17
CA TYR A 116 -0.89 7.22 -2.59
C TYR A 116 -2.22 7.85 -3.00
N VAL A 117 -2.22 9.18 -3.03
CA VAL A 117 -3.25 10.00 -3.65
C VAL A 117 -2.61 10.84 -4.75
N ASP A 118 -3.26 10.88 -5.92
CA ASP A 118 -2.87 11.76 -7.02
C ASP A 118 -3.10 13.24 -6.62
N THR A 119 -2.05 14.05 -6.65
CA THR A 119 -2.09 15.48 -6.35
C THR A 119 -1.67 16.35 -7.53
N ARG A 120 -1.84 15.85 -8.77
CA ARG A 120 -1.53 16.62 -10.00
C ARG A 120 -2.37 17.87 -10.17
N ASN A 121 -3.48 17.99 -9.46
CA ASN A 121 -4.24 19.23 -9.33
C ASN A 121 -3.47 20.32 -8.56
N GLU A 122 -2.56 19.95 -7.66
CA GLU A 122 -1.72 20.86 -6.89
C GLU A 122 -0.38 21.14 -7.57
N SER A 123 0.24 20.11 -8.13
CA SER A 123 1.52 20.19 -8.84
C SER A 123 1.60 19.18 -9.96
N LYS A 124 1.99 19.63 -11.15
CA LYS A 124 2.22 18.77 -12.32
C LYS A 124 3.68 18.42 -12.54
N ASN A 125 4.58 18.98 -11.72
CA ASN A 125 6.02 18.79 -11.85
C ASN A 125 6.48 17.61 -11.01
N TRP A 126 6.97 16.58 -11.66
CA TRP A 126 7.53 15.43 -10.98
C TRP A 126 9.06 15.32 -11.17
N LYS A 127 9.56 15.04 -12.36
CA LYS A 127 11.00 14.86 -12.67
C LYS A 127 11.71 13.85 -11.76
N GLY A 128 11.01 12.81 -11.29
CA GLY A 128 11.58 11.79 -10.40
C GLY A 128 11.79 12.24 -8.96
N ILE A 129 11.10 13.30 -8.51
CA ILE A 129 11.21 13.81 -7.14
C ILE A 129 10.64 12.79 -6.14
N SER A 130 11.38 12.55 -5.06
CA SER A 130 10.98 11.72 -3.93
C SER A 130 11.51 12.37 -2.66
N ASN A 131 10.74 13.29 -2.08
CA ASN A 131 11.11 13.99 -0.87
C ASN A 131 10.55 13.25 0.35
N PHE A 132 11.42 12.83 1.25
CA PHE A 132 10.99 12.30 2.54
C PHE A 132 10.28 13.38 3.35
N MET A 133 9.16 13.01 3.96
CA MET A 133 8.44 13.85 4.91
C MET A 133 8.57 13.23 6.31
N SER A 134 8.78 14.06 7.32
CA SER A 134 8.59 13.60 8.70
C SER A 134 7.10 13.28 8.94
N GLU A 135 6.81 12.49 9.97
CA GLU A 135 5.43 12.24 10.37
C GLU A 135 4.69 13.54 10.72
N GLU A 136 5.38 14.50 11.36
CA GLU A 136 4.83 15.80 11.73
C GLU A 136 4.46 16.64 10.50
N GLU A 137 5.35 16.70 9.51
CA GLU A 137 5.09 17.39 8.23
C GLU A 137 3.92 16.77 7.49
N PHE A 138 3.85 15.44 7.45
CA PHE A 138 2.77 14.72 6.80
C PHE A 138 1.43 14.91 7.51
N GLU A 139 1.40 14.84 8.84
CA GLU A 139 0.19 15.14 9.63
C GLU A 139 -0.29 16.57 9.45
N GLN A 140 0.62 17.54 9.40
CA GLN A 140 0.27 18.92 9.16
C GLN A 140 -0.34 19.10 7.77
N TYR A 141 0.27 18.50 6.74
CA TYR A 141 -0.28 18.51 5.38
C TYR A 141 -1.71 17.93 5.33
N LEU A 142 -1.94 16.78 5.98
CA LEU A 142 -3.26 16.16 6.03
C LEU A 142 -4.31 17.03 6.77
N LYS A 143 -3.91 17.77 7.81
CA LYS A 143 -4.78 18.69 8.55
C LYS A 143 -5.17 19.91 7.72
N ASP A 144 -4.20 20.52 7.04
CA ASP A 144 -4.40 21.73 6.24
C ASP A 144 -5.39 21.48 5.09
N LYS A 145 -5.35 20.28 4.51
CA LYS A 145 -6.24 19.88 3.42
C LYS A 145 -7.64 19.41 3.86
N LYS A 146 -7.83 19.07 5.14
CA LYS A 146 -9.18 18.79 5.69
C LYS A 146 -10.02 20.07 5.88
N SER A 147 -9.37 21.22 5.95
CA SER A 147 -10.00 22.53 6.19
C SER A 147 -10.43 23.22 4.91
N THR A 148 -10.16 22.63 3.74
CA THR A 148 -10.55 23.10 2.42
C THR A 148 -11.60 22.20 1.81
#